data_44a84806eca155d040d191c980cbb16f
#
_entry.id   44a84806eca155d040d191c980cbb16f
#
_cell.length_a   1.000
_cell.length_b   1.000
_cell.length_c   1.000
_cell.angle_alpha   90.00
_cell.angle_beta   90.00
_cell.angle_gamma   90.00
#
_symmetry.space_group_name_H-M   'P 1'
#
loop_
_entity.id
_entity.type
_entity.pdbx_description
1 polymer ?
#
loop_
_entity_poly.entity_id
_entity_poly.type
_entity_poly.pdbx_seq_one_letter_code
_entity_poly.pdbx_strand_id
1 'polypeptide(L)'
;PLSFWDVLNGGIQARIKQIAEKESPSVPDFCQRTRLSFTILMNILFRKELPTIWMVQKILIAFPSINARWLLLGEGDMKLTKRNSFFTRINDFLHILFASK
;
A
#
# COMPACT_ATOMS: atom_id res chain seq x y z
N PRO A 1 10.43 -0.77 14.01
CA PRO A 1 11.35 -1.29 13.00
C PRO A 1 10.79 -2.53 12.33
N LEU A 2 11.17 -2.74 11.10
CA LEU A 2 10.80 -3.95 10.38
C LEU A 2 11.45 -5.15 11.06
N SER A 3 10.68 -6.21 11.25
CA SER A 3 11.21 -7.41 11.85
C SER A 3 12.12 -8.15 10.88
N PHE A 4 13.03 -8.94 11.42
CA PHE A 4 13.87 -9.84 10.64
C PHE A 4 13.02 -10.76 9.75
N TRP A 5 11.90 -11.23 10.28
CA TRP A 5 10.97 -12.11 9.55
C TRP A 5 10.32 -11.42 8.37
N ASP A 6 10.01 -10.13 8.50
CA ASP A 6 9.46 -9.36 7.40
C ASP A 6 10.46 -9.26 6.25
N VAL A 7 11.72 -9.00 6.54
CA VAL A 7 12.77 -8.95 5.53
C VAL A 7 12.93 -10.30 4.84
N LEU A 8 12.90 -11.39 5.59
CA LEU A 8 13.01 -12.74 5.03
C LEU A 8 11.85 -13.09 4.11
N ASN A 9 10.67 -12.55 4.37
CA ASN A 9 9.48 -12.79 3.56
C ASN A 9 9.34 -11.82 2.38
N GLY A 10 10.38 -11.05 2.09
CA GLY A 10 10.40 -10.14 0.95
C GLY A 10 9.92 -8.73 1.24
N GLY A 11 9.49 -8.47 2.46
CA GLY A 11 9.15 -7.13 2.92
C GLY A 11 8.11 -6.43 2.05
N ILE A 12 8.27 -5.11 1.92
CA ILE A 12 7.32 -4.29 1.17
C ILE A 12 7.28 -4.65 -0.32
N GLN A 13 8.38 -5.13 -0.89
CA GLN A 13 8.41 -5.53 -2.30
C GLN A 13 7.45 -6.69 -2.55
N ALA A 14 7.46 -7.69 -1.67
CA ALA A 14 6.54 -8.82 -1.78
C ALA A 14 5.09 -8.39 -1.61
N ARG A 15 4.82 -7.44 -0.74
CA ARG A 15 3.47 -6.94 -0.53
C ARG A 15 2.99 -6.13 -1.73
N ILE A 16 3.86 -5.34 -2.37
CA ILE A 16 3.51 -4.64 -3.60
C ILE A 16 3.17 -5.64 -4.71
N LYS A 17 3.94 -6.72 -4.82
CA LYS A 17 3.64 -7.78 -5.77
C LYS A 17 2.26 -8.37 -5.53
N GLN A 18 1.93 -8.61 -4.27
CA GLN A 18 0.60 -9.13 -3.90
C GLN A 18 -0.52 -8.20 -4.34
N ILE A 19 -0.36 -6.89 -4.13
CA ILE A 19 -1.36 -5.91 -4.57
C ILE A 19 -1.51 -5.98 -6.10
N ALA A 20 -0.40 -5.99 -6.82
CA ALA A 20 -0.44 -6.03 -8.29
C ALA A 20 -1.15 -7.27 -8.79
N GLU A 21 -0.92 -8.42 -8.16
CA GLU A 21 -1.54 -9.68 -8.58
C GLU A 21 -3.01 -9.78 -8.21
N LYS A 22 -3.39 -9.27 -7.05
CA LYS A 22 -4.74 -9.47 -6.52
C LYS A 22 -5.71 -8.34 -6.83
N GLU A 23 -5.21 -7.10 -6.96
CA GLU A 23 -6.07 -5.94 -7.10
C GLU A 23 -6.12 -5.38 -8.52
N SER A 24 -5.31 -5.87 -9.45
CA SER A 24 -5.38 -5.46 -10.84
C SER A 24 -5.36 -6.66 -11.77
N PRO A 25 -6.02 -6.57 -12.95
CA PRO A 25 -6.09 -7.69 -13.89
C PRO A 25 -4.79 -7.92 -14.65
N SER A 26 -3.90 -6.94 -14.70
CA SER A 26 -2.66 -7.05 -15.46
C SER A 26 -1.63 -6.06 -14.97
N VAL A 27 -0.36 -6.28 -15.31
CA VAL A 27 0.72 -5.36 -15.00
C VAL A 27 0.49 -3.99 -15.66
N PRO A 28 0.13 -3.90 -16.95
CA PRO A 28 -0.18 -2.59 -17.53
C PRO A 28 -1.30 -1.84 -16.80
N ASP A 29 -2.34 -2.53 -16.37
CA ASP A 29 -3.42 -1.92 -15.59
C ASP A 29 -2.90 -1.35 -14.27
N PHE A 30 -2.10 -2.15 -13.55
CA PHE A 30 -1.49 -1.69 -12.31
C PHE A 30 -0.63 -0.44 -12.52
N CYS A 31 0.21 -0.45 -13.55
CA CYS A 31 1.07 0.70 -13.87
C CYS A 31 0.25 1.94 -14.22
N GLN A 32 -0.81 1.76 -14.99
CA GLN A 32 -1.68 2.86 -15.38
C GLN A 32 -2.38 3.47 -14.16
N ARG A 33 -2.92 2.64 -13.30
CA ARG A 33 -3.67 3.09 -12.12
C ARG A 33 -2.77 3.75 -11.09
N THR A 34 -1.59 3.19 -10.85
CA THR A 34 -0.64 3.75 -9.87
C THR A 34 0.21 4.87 -10.44
N ARG A 35 0.25 5.01 -11.77
CA ARG A 35 1.15 5.94 -12.48
C ARG A 35 2.62 5.64 -12.24
N LEU A 36 2.93 4.39 -11.94
CA LEU A 36 4.31 3.90 -11.89
C LEU A 36 4.68 3.35 -13.26
N SER A 37 5.92 3.61 -13.68
CA SER A 37 6.40 3.03 -14.94
C SER A 37 6.65 1.53 -14.77
N PHE A 38 6.60 0.81 -15.88
CA PHE A 38 6.92 -0.63 -15.89
C PHE A 38 8.33 -0.88 -15.34
N THR A 39 9.29 -0.06 -15.76
CA THR A 39 10.67 -0.19 -15.29
C THR A 39 10.79 -0.03 -13.78
N ILE A 40 10.13 0.98 -13.20
CA ILE A 40 10.13 1.20 -11.76
C ILE A 40 9.53 -0.01 -11.04
N LEU A 41 8.39 -0.50 -11.52
CA LEU A 41 7.74 -1.66 -10.90
C LEU A 41 8.64 -2.90 -10.97
N MET A 42 9.25 -3.16 -12.13
CA MET A 42 10.14 -4.32 -12.27
C MET A 42 11.36 -4.23 -11.36
N ASN A 43 11.91 -3.02 -11.17
CA ASN A 43 13.03 -2.83 -10.25
C ASN A 43 12.64 -3.18 -8.82
N ILE A 44 11.44 -2.79 -8.39
CA ILE A 44 10.95 -3.13 -7.06
C ILE A 44 10.73 -4.64 -6.93
N LEU A 45 10.07 -5.25 -7.91
CA LEU A 45 9.64 -6.65 -7.80
C LEU A 45 10.79 -7.64 -8.00
N PHE A 46 11.69 -7.38 -8.95
CA PHE A 46 12.72 -8.34 -9.35
C PHE A 46 14.12 -7.95 -8.93
N ARG A 47 14.44 -6.66 -8.87
CA ARG A 47 15.75 -6.20 -8.41
C ARG A 47 15.77 -5.86 -6.94
N LYS A 48 14.64 -6.00 -6.27
CA LYS A 48 14.49 -5.77 -4.84
C LYS A 48 14.88 -4.35 -4.41
N GLU A 49 14.67 -3.37 -5.29
CA GLU A 49 14.85 -1.98 -4.92
C GLU A 49 13.76 -1.56 -3.95
N LEU A 50 14.11 -0.73 -2.97
CA LEU A 50 13.13 -0.18 -2.05
C LEU A 50 12.33 0.91 -2.76
N PRO A 51 10.99 0.88 -2.65
CA PRO A 51 10.20 1.96 -3.21
C PRO A 51 10.40 3.25 -2.42
N THR A 52 10.31 4.37 -3.11
CA THR A 52 10.29 5.68 -2.44
C THR A 52 8.91 5.90 -1.82
N ILE A 53 8.84 6.86 -0.90
CA ILE A 53 7.55 7.23 -0.31
C ILE A 53 6.55 7.69 -1.38
N TRP A 54 7.01 8.35 -2.44
CA TRP A 54 6.15 8.78 -3.53
C TRP A 54 5.50 7.61 -4.25
N MET A 55 6.26 6.54 -4.46
CA MET A 55 5.74 5.32 -5.09
C MET A 55 4.70 4.65 -4.21
N VAL A 56 4.96 4.58 -2.90
CA VAL A 56 4.01 4.01 -1.94
C VAL A 56 2.72 4.83 -1.91
N GLN A 57 2.82 6.15 -1.89
CA GLN A 57 1.66 7.02 -1.91
C GLN A 57 0.80 6.80 -3.17
N LYS A 58 1.44 6.67 -4.33
CA LYS A 58 0.73 6.42 -5.59
C LYS A 58 -0.06 5.10 -5.53
N ILE A 59 0.53 4.07 -4.93
CA ILE A 59 -0.15 2.78 -4.77
C ILE A 59 -1.35 2.93 -3.84
N LEU A 60 -1.18 3.58 -2.70
CA LEU A 60 -2.26 3.75 -1.73
C LEU A 60 -3.39 4.63 -2.26
N ILE A 61 -3.07 5.63 -3.06
CA ILE A 61 -4.08 6.47 -3.71
C ILE A 61 -4.87 5.67 -4.75
N ALA A 62 -4.18 4.84 -5.53
CA ALA A 62 -4.82 4.03 -6.57
C ALA A 62 -5.71 2.93 -5.99
N PHE A 63 -5.35 2.41 -4.82
CA PHE A 63 -6.06 1.31 -4.17
C PHE A 63 -6.42 1.68 -2.73
N PRO A 64 -7.45 2.52 -2.55
CA PRO A 64 -7.77 3.06 -1.22
C PRO A 64 -8.26 2.02 -0.21
N SER A 65 -8.61 0.81 -0.65
CA SER A 65 -8.99 -0.26 0.26
C SER A 65 -7.78 -0.99 0.87
N ILE A 66 -6.57 -0.70 0.41
CA ILE A 66 -5.38 -1.33 0.94
C ILE A 66 -5.04 -0.72 2.31
N ASN A 67 -4.72 -1.59 3.25
CA ASN A 67 -4.31 -1.21 4.59
C ASN A 67 -2.86 -0.71 4.55
N ALA A 68 -2.66 0.59 4.81
CA ALA A 68 -1.32 1.19 4.76
C ALA A 68 -0.36 0.56 5.77
N ARG A 69 -0.83 0.21 6.96
CA ARG A 69 0.03 -0.45 7.95
C ARG A 69 0.47 -1.82 7.47
N TRP A 70 -0.41 -2.55 6.79
CA TRP A 70 -0.02 -3.81 6.20
C TRP A 70 1.04 -3.61 5.11
N LEU A 71 0.83 -2.65 4.23
CA LEU A 71 1.79 -2.42 3.14
C LEU A 71 3.16 -2.01 3.67
N LEU A 72 3.18 -1.09 4.61
CA LEU A 72 4.44 -0.52 5.11
C LEU A 72 5.11 -1.39 6.16
N LEU A 73 4.35 -2.02 7.05
CA LEU A 73 4.88 -2.69 8.23
C LEU A 73 4.58 -4.18 8.29
N GLY A 74 3.73 -4.69 7.40
CA GLY A 74 3.31 -6.08 7.44
C GLY A 74 2.31 -6.40 8.54
N GLU A 75 1.65 -5.37 9.11
CA GLU A 75 0.70 -5.55 10.20
C GLU A 75 -0.73 -5.60 9.70
N GLY A 76 -1.50 -6.54 10.22
CA GLY A 76 -2.91 -6.67 9.87
C GLY A 76 -3.13 -7.33 8.52
N ASP A 77 -4.31 -7.13 7.95
CA ASP A 77 -4.69 -7.70 6.67
C ASP A 77 -4.42 -6.73 5.54
N MET A 78 -4.23 -7.27 4.34
CA MET A 78 -3.95 -6.48 3.14
C MET A 78 -5.02 -5.43 2.89
N LYS A 79 -6.29 -5.78 3.06
CA LYS A 79 -7.39 -4.87 2.78
C LYS A 79 -8.08 -4.43 4.06
N LEU A 80 -8.47 -3.17 4.09
CA LEU A 80 -9.29 -2.65 5.16
C LEU A 80 -10.67 -3.30 5.08
N THR A 81 -11.20 -3.69 6.25
CA THR A 81 -12.57 -4.16 6.31
C THR A 81 -13.51 -2.95 6.17
N LYS A 82 -14.77 -3.21 5.83
CA LYS A 82 -15.78 -2.15 5.82
C LYS A 82 -15.82 -1.40 7.15
N ARG A 83 -15.72 -2.14 8.24
CA ARG A 83 -15.75 -1.59 9.59
C ARG A 83 -14.55 -0.67 9.83
N ASN A 84 -13.34 -1.11 9.49
CA ASN A 84 -12.14 -0.32 9.67
C ASN A 84 -12.16 0.95 8.83
N SER A 85 -12.63 0.85 7.59
CA SER A 85 -12.77 2.01 6.72
C SER A 85 -13.76 3.02 7.29
N PHE A 86 -14.88 2.55 7.82
CA PHE A 86 -15.89 3.41 8.43
C PHE A 86 -15.33 4.14 9.66
N PHE A 87 -14.67 3.42 10.55
CA PHE A 87 -14.10 4.03 11.74
C PHE A 87 -12.99 5.02 11.41
N THR A 88 -12.19 4.73 10.41
CA THR A 88 -11.15 5.66 9.95
C THR A 88 -11.77 6.98 9.49
N ARG A 89 -12.85 6.91 8.70
CA ARG A 89 -13.56 8.10 8.23
C ARG A 89 -14.16 8.89 9.37
N ILE A 90 -14.75 8.22 10.37
CA ILE A 90 -15.31 8.88 11.53
C ILE A 90 -14.22 9.56 12.35
N ASN A 91 -13.11 8.88 12.57
CA ASN A 91 -11.98 9.44 13.30
C ASN A 91 -11.43 10.69 12.61
N ASP A 92 -11.29 10.65 11.29
CA ASP A 92 -10.84 11.80 10.52
C ASP A 92 -11.81 12.98 10.66
N PHE A 93 -13.11 12.70 10.56
CA PHE A 93 -14.14 13.70 10.69
C PHE A 93 -14.12 14.35 12.10
N LEU A 94 -14.05 13.52 13.13
CA LEU A 94 -13.99 14.00 14.51
C LEU A 94 -12.72 14.81 14.76
N HIS A 95 -11.60 14.36 14.20
CA HIS A 95 -10.34 15.07 14.33
C HIS A 95 -10.40 16.45 13.72
N ILE A 96 -11.00 16.57 12.54
CA ILE A 96 -11.21 17.87 11.87
C ILE A 96 -12.09 18.78 12.74
N LEU A 97 -13.20 18.25 13.27
CA LEU A 97 -14.10 19.02 14.12
C LEU A 97 -13.42 19.54 15.37
N PHE A 98 -12.65 18.71 16.04
CA PHE A 98 -12.03 19.10 17.31
C PHE A 98 -10.74 19.89 17.11
N ALA A 99 -10.06 19.70 16.01
CA ALA A 99 -8.84 20.45 15.71
C ALA A 99 -9.12 21.90 15.30
N SER A 100 -10.32 22.19 14.84
CA SER A 100 -10.70 23.53 14.40
C SER A 100 -11.07 24.48 15.54
N LYS A 101 -11.00 24.03 16.77
CA LYS A 101 -11.29 24.88 17.94
C LYS A 101 -10.16 25.82 18.28
#